data_03f783cce83154082f64d7cfd2488ef7
#
_entry.id   03f783cce83154082f64d7cfd2488ef7
#
_cell.length_a   1.000
_cell.length_b   1.000
_cell.length_c   1.000
_cell.angle_alpha   90.00
_cell.angle_beta   90.00
_cell.angle_gamma   90.00
#
_symmetry.space_group_name_H-M   'P 1'
#
loop_
_entity.id
_entity.type
_entity.pdbx_description
1 polymer ?
#
loop_
_entity_poly.entity_id
_entity_poly.type
_entity_poly.pdbx_seq_one_letter_code
_entity_poly.pdbx_strand_id
1 'polypeptide(L)'
;MSESKGKILFVILAVLLLLFGGGTMLYPALNGLWVERTMHRDSEDFLLLLEEDAERTAEENSHVIPGDPGTRETAEPQMPLEHTQLWLDMKAYNEAIFREGQKGLSDPSAYEDVCFRLSDYGLNSEVFGVLSIPKLNLQMPIYMGATKENMAAGAAVMGQTSLPIGGSDTNCVLAGHRGWNGAAYFLYINQLEPGDTVIVTNLWETLNYKVSEVRVISPNDVEAILIQPGHELLTLLTCRPPASGGKQRYLVFC
;
A
#
# COMPACT_ATOMS: atom_id res chain seq x y z
N MET A 1 -32.35 33.10 44.75
CA MET A 1 -32.47 32.78 43.31
C MET A 1 -31.13 32.76 42.55
N SER A 2 -30.11 33.52 42.96
CA SER A 2 -28.78 33.57 42.29
C SER A 2 -27.94 32.31 42.54
N GLU A 3 -27.91 31.75 43.74
CA GLU A 3 -27.07 30.60 44.12
C GLU A 3 -27.45 29.29 43.41
N SER A 4 -28.75 29.10 43.13
CA SER A 4 -29.23 27.92 42.40
C SER A 4 -28.81 27.92 40.92
N LYS A 5 -28.79 29.12 40.28
CA LYS A 5 -28.32 29.25 38.88
C LYS A 5 -26.84 28.97 38.74
N GLY A 6 -26.01 29.37 39.72
CA GLY A 6 -24.57 29.09 39.74
C GLY A 6 -24.28 27.60 39.87
N LYS A 7 -25.01 26.88 40.71
CA LYS A 7 -24.87 25.40 40.87
C LYS A 7 -25.25 24.65 39.59
N ILE A 8 -26.34 25.06 38.95
CA ILE A 8 -26.77 24.46 37.66
C ILE A 8 -25.73 24.72 36.57
N LEU A 9 -25.21 25.94 36.45
CA LEU A 9 -24.17 26.27 35.47
C LEU A 9 -22.90 25.45 35.70
N PHE A 10 -22.47 25.26 36.94
CA PHE A 10 -21.31 24.43 37.30
C PHE A 10 -21.51 22.96 36.91
N VAL A 11 -22.69 22.40 37.19
CA VAL A 11 -23.02 21.00 36.79
C VAL A 11 -23.01 20.85 35.26
N ILE A 12 -23.60 21.82 34.53
CA ILE A 12 -23.58 21.76 33.05
C ILE A 12 -22.14 21.81 32.54
N LEU A 13 -21.31 22.73 33.08
CA LEU A 13 -19.91 22.83 32.67
C LEU A 13 -19.12 21.54 32.98
N ALA A 14 -19.34 20.95 34.15
CA ALA A 14 -18.70 19.69 34.54
C ALA A 14 -19.10 18.53 33.59
N VAL A 15 -20.38 18.44 33.22
CA VAL A 15 -20.88 17.45 32.27
C VAL A 15 -20.27 17.66 30.87
N LEU A 16 -20.21 18.93 30.42
CA LEU A 16 -19.59 19.25 29.12
C LEU A 16 -18.10 18.90 29.09
N LEU A 17 -17.35 19.18 30.15
CA LEU A 17 -15.94 18.82 30.27
C LEU A 17 -15.76 17.32 30.31
N LEU A 18 -16.63 16.56 30.96
CA LEU A 18 -16.59 15.12 31.00
C LEU A 18 -16.90 14.49 29.63
N LEU A 19 -17.89 15.02 28.94
CA LEU A 19 -18.22 14.57 27.57
C LEU A 19 -17.09 14.91 26.60
N PHE A 20 -16.51 16.09 26.67
CA PHE A 20 -15.38 16.51 25.84
C PHE A 20 -14.14 15.65 26.12
N GLY A 21 -13.78 15.45 27.40
CA GLY A 21 -12.66 14.61 27.81
C GLY A 21 -12.86 13.15 27.41
N GLY A 22 -14.06 12.60 27.62
CA GLY A 22 -14.41 11.25 27.19
C GLY A 22 -14.37 11.10 25.66
N GLY A 23 -14.88 12.10 24.94
CA GLY A 23 -14.86 12.12 23.46
C GLY A 23 -13.43 12.15 22.90
N THR A 24 -12.55 13.00 23.46
CA THR A 24 -11.13 13.05 23.02
C THR A 24 -10.37 11.77 23.34
N MET A 25 -10.69 11.09 24.44
CA MET A 25 -10.08 9.81 24.81
C MET A 25 -10.53 8.66 23.90
N LEU A 26 -11.80 8.65 23.49
CA LEU A 26 -12.36 7.62 22.63
C LEU A 26 -12.07 7.84 21.15
N TYR A 27 -11.79 9.08 20.75
CA TYR A 27 -11.59 9.46 19.35
C TYR A 27 -10.54 8.58 18.63
N PRO A 28 -9.31 8.36 19.15
CA PRO A 28 -8.33 7.54 18.45
C PRO A 28 -8.81 6.11 18.23
N ALA A 29 -9.47 5.49 19.21
CA ALA A 29 -9.97 4.12 19.09
C ALA A 29 -11.08 4.00 18.03
N LEU A 30 -12.04 4.92 18.04
CA LEU A 30 -13.13 4.93 17.05
C LEU A 30 -12.61 5.24 15.65
N ASN A 31 -11.68 6.19 15.54
CA ASN A 31 -11.04 6.54 14.27
C ASN A 31 -10.21 5.37 13.73
N GLY A 32 -9.45 4.68 14.59
CA GLY A 32 -8.68 3.50 14.20
C GLY A 32 -9.56 2.40 13.62
N LEU A 33 -10.66 2.07 14.28
CA LEU A 33 -11.64 1.10 13.79
C LEU A 33 -12.27 1.52 12.45
N TRP A 34 -12.54 2.81 12.27
CA TRP A 34 -13.08 3.33 11.01
C TRP A 34 -12.06 3.21 9.87
N VAL A 35 -10.82 3.60 10.12
CA VAL A 35 -9.72 3.51 9.13
C VAL A 35 -9.46 2.05 8.74
N GLU A 36 -9.35 1.13 9.71
CA GLU A 36 -9.13 -0.29 9.44
C GLU A 36 -10.27 -0.91 8.61
N ARG A 37 -11.52 -0.54 8.92
CA ARG A 37 -12.66 -0.98 8.11
C ARG A 37 -12.65 -0.41 6.69
N THR A 38 -12.22 0.85 6.55
CA THR A 38 -12.10 1.48 5.22
C THR A 38 -11.01 0.81 4.40
N MET A 39 -9.83 0.58 4.96
CA MET A 39 -8.74 -0.13 4.29
C MET A 39 -9.17 -1.56 3.87
N HIS A 40 -9.87 -2.26 4.76
CA HIS A 40 -10.37 -3.61 4.43
C HIS A 40 -11.38 -3.57 3.30
N ARG A 41 -12.37 -2.68 3.37
CA ARG A 41 -13.36 -2.51 2.31
C ARG A 41 -12.69 -2.14 0.98
N ASP A 42 -11.80 -1.16 0.95
CA ASP A 42 -11.13 -0.72 -0.28
C ASP A 42 -10.27 -1.84 -0.88
N SER A 43 -9.69 -2.71 -0.02
CA SER A 43 -8.98 -3.92 -0.46
C SER A 43 -9.94 -4.98 -1.02
N GLU A 44 -11.08 -5.21 -0.37
CA GLU A 44 -12.11 -6.16 -0.85
C GLU A 44 -12.72 -5.69 -2.16
N ASP A 45 -13.07 -4.41 -2.27
CA ASP A 45 -13.63 -3.82 -3.50
C ASP A 45 -12.65 -3.99 -4.67
N PHE A 46 -11.34 -3.82 -4.44
CA PHE A 46 -10.32 -4.07 -5.47
C PHE A 46 -10.26 -5.55 -5.89
N LEU A 47 -10.28 -6.47 -4.93
CA LEU A 47 -10.23 -7.91 -5.24
C LEU A 47 -11.49 -8.38 -5.98
N LEU A 48 -12.66 -7.85 -5.62
CA LEU A 48 -13.92 -8.14 -6.33
C LEU A 48 -13.88 -7.64 -7.77
N LEU A 49 -13.30 -6.44 -8.02
CA LEU A 49 -13.11 -5.94 -9.39
C LEU A 49 -12.25 -6.88 -10.23
N LEU A 50 -11.19 -7.46 -9.65
CA LEU A 50 -10.35 -8.45 -10.36
C LEU A 50 -11.12 -9.73 -10.67
N GLU A 51 -11.97 -10.19 -9.77
CA GLU A 51 -12.82 -11.38 -10.00
C GLU A 51 -13.82 -11.13 -11.13
N GLU A 52 -14.51 -9.98 -11.13
CA GLU A 52 -15.47 -9.59 -12.18
C GLU A 52 -14.79 -9.46 -13.55
N ASP A 53 -13.59 -8.87 -13.62
CA ASP A 53 -12.81 -8.75 -14.86
C ASP A 53 -12.35 -10.12 -15.38
N ALA A 54 -11.96 -11.02 -14.50
CA ALA A 54 -11.58 -12.39 -14.86
C ALA A 54 -12.78 -13.18 -15.42
N GLU A 55 -13.94 -13.07 -14.80
CA GLU A 55 -15.18 -13.72 -15.26
C GLU A 55 -15.61 -13.18 -16.63
N ARG A 56 -15.61 -11.85 -16.81
CA ARG A 56 -15.95 -11.21 -18.10
C ARG A 56 -15.02 -11.69 -19.22
N THR A 57 -13.70 -11.74 -18.96
CA THR A 57 -12.71 -12.21 -19.93
C THR A 57 -12.92 -13.68 -20.27
N ALA A 58 -13.30 -14.53 -19.31
CA ALA A 58 -13.59 -15.93 -19.52
C ALA A 58 -14.88 -16.11 -20.39
N GLU A 59 -15.90 -15.32 -20.19
CA GLU A 59 -17.14 -15.33 -20.98
C GLU A 59 -16.89 -14.90 -22.43
N GLU A 60 -16.13 -13.82 -22.67
CA GLU A 60 -15.76 -13.35 -24.00
C GLU A 60 -14.97 -14.40 -24.77
N ASN A 61 -14.00 -15.07 -24.13
CA ASN A 61 -13.22 -16.14 -24.74
C ASN A 61 -14.05 -17.40 -25.03
N SER A 62 -15.13 -17.64 -24.31
CA SER A 62 -16.02 -18.80 -24.54
C SER A 62 -16.87 -18.67 -25.82
N HIS A 63 -17.05 -17.45 -26.33
CA HIS A 63 -17.79 -17.15 -27.56
C HIS A 63 -16.94 -17.17 -28.84
N VAL A 64 -15.62 -17.42 -28.72
CA VAL A 64 -14.75 -17.63 -29.88
C VAL A 64 -14.99 -19.07 -30.40
N ILE A 65 -15.62 -19.17 -31.57
CA ILE A 65 -15.89 -20.43 -32.30
C ILE A 65 -14.55 -21.17 -32.49
N PRO A 66 -14.46 -22.50 -32.22
CA PRO A 66 -13.23 -23.24 -32.43
C PRO A 66 -12.87 -23.28 -33.93
N GLY A 67 -11.91 -22.46 -34.33
CA GLY A 67 -11.24 -22.56 -35.62
C GLY A 67 -9.99 -23.39 -35.44
N ASP A 68 -9.92 -24.50 -36.22
CA ASP A 68 -8.78 -25.35 -36.60
C ASP A 68 -7.80 -25.81 -35.49
N PRO A 69 -7.63 -27.16 -35.27
CA PRO A 69 -6.80 -27.74 -34.22
C PRO A 69 -5.31 -27.78 -34.59
N GLY A 70 -4.73 -26.70 -35.12
CA GLY A 70 -3.35 -26.70 -35.70
C GLY A 70 -2.27 -25.95 -34.94
N THR A 71 -2.57 -25.08 -33.99
CA THR A 71 -1.54 -24.28 -33.28
C THR A 71 -1.94 -24.08 -31.82
N ARG A 72 -1.49 -24.98 -30.96
CA ARG A 72 -1.38 -24.66 -29.51
C ARG A 72 -0.13 -23.81 -29.32
N GLU A 73 -0.24 -22.54 -29.62
CA GLU A 73 0.57 -21.52 -28.95
C GLU A 73 0.09 -21.44 -27.50
N THR A 74 1.00 -21.56 -26.56
CA THR A 74 0.73 -21.32 -25.14
C THR A 74 0.22 -19.89 -25.03
N ALA A 75 -1.09 -19.76 -24.87
CA ALA A 75 -1.73 -18.45 -24.67
C ALA A 75 -1.17 -17.87 -23.35
N GLU A 76 -0.32 -16.86 -23.44
CA GLU A 76 -0.08 -15.96 -22.33
C GLU A 76 -1.44 -15.40 -21.89
N PRO A 77 -1.67 -15.20 -20.58
CA PRO A 77 -2.92 -14.60 -20.12
C PRO A 77 -3.12 -13.28 -20.86
N GLN A 78 -4.15 -13.21 -21.68
CA GLN A 78 -4.48 -12.00 -22.43
C GLN A 78 -5.01 -10.97 -21.43
N MET A 79 -4.13 -10.03 -21.11
CA MET A 79 -4.42 -8.87 -20.28
C MET A 79 -5.53 -8.05 -20.95
N PRO A 80 -6.53 -7.54 -20.20
CA PRO A 80 -7.50 -6.61 -20.75
C PRO A 80 -6.78 -5.45 -21.45
N LEU A 81 -7.19 -5.13 -22.69
CA LEU A 81 -6.56 -4.10 -23.52
C LEU A 81 -6.44 -2.73 -22.81
N GLU A 82 -7.42 -2.41 -21.97
CA GLU A 82 -7.51 -1.19 -21.17
C GLU A 82 -6.33 -1.02 -20.20
N HIS A 83 -5.79 -2.12 -19.66
CA HIS A 83 -4.68 -2.07 -18.70
C HIS A 83 -3.30 -2.34 -19.33
N THR A 84 -3.26 -2.70 -20.62
CA THR A 84 -2.00 -3.05 -21.30
C THR A 84 -1.06 -1.84 -21.40
N GLN A 85 -1.58 -0.65 -21.70
CA GLN A 85 -0.76 0.56 -21.81
C GLN A 85 -0.19 0.95 -20.45
N LEU A 86 -0.99 0.91 -19.38
CA LEU A 86 -0.51 1.16 -18.03
C LEU A 86 0.64 0.22 -17.65
N TRP A 87 0.50 -1.07 -17.93
CA TRP A 87 1.56 -2.05 -17.65
C TRP A 87 2.85 -1.76 -18.41
N LEU A 88 2.75 -1.42 -19.72
CA LEU A 88 3.90 -1.09 -20.53
C LEU A 88 4.62 0.17 -20.03
N ASP A 89 3.88 1.19 -19.64
CA ASP A 89 4.43 2.44 -19.12
C ASP A 89 5.09 2.23 -17.75
N MET A 90 4.48 1.41 -16.88
CA MET A 90 5.05 1.04 -15.58
C MET A 90 6.32 0.22 -15.73
N LYS A 91 6.36 -0.72 -16.69
CA LYS A 91 7.56 -1.49 -17.00
C LYS A 91 8.67 -0.57 -17.50
N ALA A 92 8.35 0.33 -18.45
CA ALA A 92 9.31 1.31 -18.95
C ALA A 92 9.86 2.22 -17.83
N TYR A 93 9.02 2.60 -16.87
CA TYR A 93 9.44 3.34 -15.68
C TYR A 93 10.44 2.53 -14.83
N ASN A 94 10.13 1.26 -14.50
CA ASN A 94 11.04 0.41 -13.73
C ASN A 94 12.40 0.25 -14.41
N GLU A 95 12.42 0.03 -15.73
CA GLU A 95 13.65 -0.06 -16.53
C GLU A 95 14.42 1.28 -16.54
N ALA A 96 13.72 2.41 -16.60
CA ALA A 96 14.34 3.73 -16.60
C ALA A 96 15.01 4.05 -15.26
N ILE A 97 14.33 3.86 -14.13
CA ILE A 97 14.90 4.17 -12.81
C ILE A 97 16.10 3.26 -12.49
N PHE A 98 16.08 1.99 -12.90
CA PHE A 98 17.23 1.10 -12.77
C PHE A 98 18.43 1.61 -13.59
N ARG A 99 18.22 1.90 -14.88
CA ARG A 99 19.27 2.39 -15.77
C ARG A 99 19.86 3.73 -15.32
N GLU A 100 19.04 4.61 -14.72
CA GLU A 100 19.46 5.92 -14.24
C GLU A 100 20.06 5.88 -12.83
N GLY A 101 19.98 4.74 -12.14
CA GLY A 101 20.53 4.53 -10.81
C GLY A 101 19.79 5.26 -9.71
N GLN A 102 18.46 5.42 -9.84
CA GLN A 102 17.55 5.99 -8.82
C GLN A 102 18.04 7.33 -8.23
N LYS A 103 18.58 8.21 -9.05
CA LYS A 103 19.20 9.49 -8.62
C LYS A 103 18.27 10.40 -7.82
N GLY A 104 16.95 10.30 -8.06
CA GLY A 104 15.94 11.06 -7.35
C GLY A 104 15.73 10.64 -5.89
N LEU A 105 16.20 9.46 -5.50
CA LEU A 105 15.99 8.91 -4.16
C LEU A 105 16.70 9.71 -3.05
N SER A 106 17.68 10.52 -3.40
CA SER A 106 18.35 11.43 -2.45
C SER A 106 17.51 12.64 -2.03
N ASP A 107 16.42 12.93 -2.76
CA ASP A 107 15.49 14.01 -2.45
C ASP A 107 14.27 13.44 -1.68
N PRO A 108 14.10 13.74 -0.38
CA PRO A 108 12.96 13.24 0.40
C PRO A 108 11.60 13.67 -0.15
N SER A 109 11.50 14.79 -0.89
CA SER A 109 10.26 15.23 -1.50
C SER A 109 9.81 14.32 -2.64
N ALA A 110 10.76 13.66 -3.32
CA ALA A 110 10.46 12.71 -4.39
C ALA A 110 9.78 11.43 -3.91
N TYR A 111 9.76 11.15 -2.60
CA TYR A 111 9.02 10.00 -2.05
C TYR A 111 7.50 10.15 -2.20
N GLU A 112 7.02 11.38 -2.27
CA GLU A 112 5.61 11.71 -2.47
C GLU A 112 5.21 11.72 -3.96
N ASP A 113 6.16 11.56 -4.88
CA ASP A 113 5.88 11.58 -6.33
C ASP A 113 4.86 10.51 -6.69
N VAL A 114 3.73 10.96 -7.25
CA VAL A 114 2.71 10.10 -7.82
C VAL A 114 3.09 9.87 -9.29
N CYS A 115 3.89 8.81 -9.53
CA CYS A 115 4.40 8.51 -10.88
C CYS A 115 3.28 8.17 -11.87
N PHE A 116 2.20 7.56 -11.40
CA PHE A 116 1.05 7.13 -12.18
C PHE A 116 -0.25 7.46 -11.45
N ARG A 117 -1.19 8.05 -12.17
CA ARG A 117 -2.58 8.20 -11.75
C ARG A 117 -3.41 7.20 -12.53
N LEU A 118 -4.08 6.30 -11.83
CA LEU A 118 -4.87 5.23 -12.47
C LEU A 118 -6.04 5.80 -13.27
N SER A 119 -6.58 6.94 -12.83
CA SER A 119 -7.61 7.69 -13.55
C SER A 119 -7.18 8.16 -14.94
N ASP A 120 -5.87 8.41 -15.19
CA ASP A 120 -5.35 8.76 -16.51
C ASP A 120 -5.40 7.58 -17.50
N TYR A 121 -5.57 6.37 -16.98
CA TYR A 121 -5.73 5.11 -17.74
C TYR A 121 -7.16 4.58 -17.73
N GLY A 122 -8.13 5.40 -17.34
CA GLY A 122 -9.55 5.05 -17.36
C GLY A 122 -10.03 4.23 -16.17
N LEU A 123 -9.18 4.01 -15.16
CA LEU A 123 -9.56 3.31 -13.93
C LEU A 123 -10.32 4.25 -12.97
N ASN A 124 -11.38 3.74 -12.35
CA ASN A 124 -12.24 4.54 -11.45
C ASN A 124 -11.72 4.57 -10.00
N SER A 125 -10.68 3.81 -9.70
CA SER A 125 -10.06 3.72 -8.36
C SER A 125 -8.57 4.05 -8.44
N GLU A 126 -8.04 4.71 -7.43
CA GLU A 126 -6.58 4.92 -7.27
C GLU A 126 -5.94 3.80 -6.42
N VAL A 127 -6.69 2.76 -6.04
CA VAL A 127 -6.13 1.54 -5.45
C VAL A 127 -5.48 0.73 -6.57
N PHE A 128 -4.15 0.63 -6.52
CA PHE A 128 -3.37 -0.12 -7.50
C PHE A 128 -3.36 -1.62 -7.22
N GLY A 129 -3.43 -1.99 -5.97
CA GLY A 129 -3.34 -3.38 -5.54
C GLY A 129 -3.58 -3.55 -4.06
N VAL A 130 -3.40 -4.77 -3.59
CA VAL A 130 -3.58 -5.15 -2.18
C VAL A 130 -2.32 -5.81 -1.66
N LEU A 131 -1.80 -5.29 -0.54
CA LEU A 131 -0.77 -5.92 0.28
C LEU A 131 -1.42 -6.85 1.30
N SER A 132 -1.02 -8.12 1.33
CA SER A 132 -1.47 -9.10 2.32
C SER A 132 -0.28 -9.72 3.04
N ILE A 133 -0.35 -9.74 4.39
CA ILE A 133 0.66 -10.37 5.26
C ILE A 133 -0.07 -11.34 6.21
N PRO A 134 -0.18 -12.63 5.83
CA PRO A 134 -1.01 -13.60 6.57
C PRO A 134 -0.63 -13.74 8.04
N LYS A 135 0.68 -13.77 8.37
CA LYS A 135 1.17 -13.88 9.75
C LYS A 135 0.64 -12.76 10.66
N LEU A 136 0.41 -11.57 10.10
CA LEU A 136 -0.06 -10.41 10.84
C LEU A 136 -1.57 -10.19 10.73
N ASN A 137 -2.27 -11.04 9.98
CA ASN A 137 -3.67 -10.82 9.56
C ASN A 137 -3.86 -9.40 9.02
N LEU A 138 -2.88 -8.94 8.20
CA LEU A 138 -2.86 -7.60 7.62
C LEU A 138 -3.28 -7.68 6.15
N GLN A 139 -4.23 -6.84 5.79
CA GLN A 139 -4.63 -6.57 4.41
C GLN A 139 -4.81 -5.07 4.24
N MET A 140 -4.14 -4.49 3.25
CA MET A 140 -4.11 -3.04 3.03
C MET A 140 -4.12 -2.72 1.54
N PRO A 141 -4.86 -1.68 1.10
CA PRO A 141 -4.75 -1.18 -0.25
C PRO A 141 -3.38 -0.53 -0.49
N ILE A 142 -2.90 -0.63 -1.73
CA ILE A 142 -1.65 -0.01 -2.20
C ILE A 142 -1.98 1.18 -3.09
N TYR A 143 -1.35 2.32 -2.82
CA TYR A 143 -1.46 3.57 -3.58
C TYR A 143 -0.12 3.98 -4.17
N MET A 144 -0.13 4.74 -5.28
CA MET A 144 1.06 5.27 -5.92
C MET A 144 1.47 6.61 -5.30
N GLY A 145 2.73 6.72 -4.85
CA GLY A 145 3.29 7.89 -4.18
C GLY A 145 3.00 7.93 -2.68
N ALA A 146 4.05 8.12 -1.87
CA ALA A 146 3.96 8.15 -0.41
C ALA A 146 3.50 9.53 0.11
N THR A 147 2.40 10.06 -0.45
CA THR A 147 1.76 11.30 -0.01
C THR A 147 1.10 11.10 1.37
N LYS A 148 0.75 12.20 2.04
CA LYS A 148 0.06 12.14 3.34
C LYS A 148 -1.29 11.45 3.23
N GLU A 149 -1.99 11.72 2.14
CA GLU A 149 -3.32 11.18 1.83
C GLU A 149 -3.25 9.67 1.60
N ASN A 150 -2.33 9.22 0.75
CA ASN A 150 -2.13 7.81 0.42
C ASN A 150 -1.65 7.02 1.65
N MET A 151 -0.70 7.56 2.40
CA MET A 151 -0.21 6.96 3.64
C MET A 151 -1.30 6.86 4.72
N ALA A 152 -2.27 7.77 4.74
CA ALA A 152 -3.42 7.71 5.64
C ALA A 152 -4.48 6.69 5.18
N ALA A 153 -4.51 6.34 3.90
CA ALA A 153 -5.46 5.39 3.31
C ALA A 153 -4.94 3.95 3.29
N GLY A 154 -3.60 3.73 3.21
CA GLY A 154 -3.03 2.39 3.12
C GLY A 154 -1.52 2.35 3.08
N ALA A 155 -0.98 1.35 2.38
CA ALA A 155 0.43 1.29 2.00
C ALA A 155 0.64 2.14 0.74
N ALA A 156 1.79 2.81 0.66
CA ALA A 156 2.08 3.67 -0.47
C ALA A 156 3.44 3.32 -1.09
N VAL A 157 3.48 3.22 -2.41
CA VAL A 157 4.73 3.06 -3.17
C VAL A 157 5.55 4.33 -3.03
N MET A 158 6.78 4.23 -2.59
CA MET A 158 7.68 5.39 -2.56
C MET A 158 8.07 5.79 -3.97
N GLY A 159 7.93 7.07 -4.30
CA GLY A 159 8.47 7.63 -5.53
C GLY A 159 9.96 7.32 -5.70
N GLN A 160 10.45 7.22 -6.92
CA GLN A 160 11.83 6.84 -7.26
C GLN A 160 12.23 5.42 -6.85
N THR A 161 11.26 4.55 -6.50
CA THR A 161 11.47 3.11 -6.35
C THR A 161 10.68 2.35 -7.41
N SER A 162 10.92 1.05 -7.55
CA SER A 162 10.19 0.25 -8.53
C SER A 162 8.71 0.18 -8.20
N LEU A 163 7.89 0.07 -9.23
CA LEU A 163 6.46 -0.14 -9.12
C LEU A 163 6.17 -1.63 -8.85
N PRO A 164 5.07 -1.98 -8.16
CA PRO A 164 4.79 -3.34 -7.70
C PRO A 164 4.20 -4.23 -8.81
N ILE A 165 4.96 -4.39 -9.89
CA ILE A 165 4.64 -5.25 -11.04
C ILE A 165 5.67 -6.38 -11.25
N GLY A 166 6.49 -6.67 -10.24
CA GLY A 166 7.52 -7.69 -10.32
C GLY A 166 8.64 -7.38 -11.31
N GLY A 167 9.43 -8.39 -11.61
CA GLY A 167 10.51 -8.36 -12.59
C GLY A 167 11.91 -8.20 -12.01
N SER A 168 12.91 -8.72 -12.75
CA SER A 168 14.32 -8.58 -12.37
C SER A 168 14.74 -7.12 -12.34
N ASP A 169 15.77 -6.83 -11.53
CA ASP A 169 16.30 -5.47 -11.36
C ASP A 169 15.26 -4.49 -10.79
N THR A 170 14.45 -4.96 -9.84
CA THR A 170 13.43 -4.14 -9.17
C THR A 170 13.57 -4.18 -7.65
N ASN A 171 13.21 -3.08 -6.99
CA ASN A 171 12.93 -3.03 -5.57
C ASN A 171 11.75 -2.07 -5.34
N CYS A 172 10.56 -2.64 -5.17
CA CYS A 172 9.38 -1.86 -4.80
C CYS A 172 9.42 -1.57 -3.30
N VAL A 173 9.41 -0.29 -2.92
CA VAL A 173 9.37 0.10 -1.51
C VAL A 173 7.98 0.57 -1.15
N LEU A 174 7.31 -0.20 -0.29
CA LEU A 174 6.01 0.13 0.28
C LEU A 174 6.19 0.80 1.65
N ALA A 175 5.84 2.07 1.73
CA ALA A 175 5.84 2.83 2.96
C ALA A 175 4.48 2.73 3.68
N GLY A 176 4.51 2.63 5.00
CA GLY A 176 3.31 2.61 5.83
C GLY A 176 3.56 3.22 7.21
N HIS A 177 2.54 3.83 7.80
CA HIS A 177 2.62 4.35 9.17
C HIS A 177 2.92 3.24 10.18
N ARG A 178 3.65 3.54 11.23
CA ARG A 178 3.85 2.61 12.35
C ARG A 178 2.88 2.91 13.48
N GLY A 179 1.59 2.68 13.22
CA GLY A 179 0.49 3.12 14.06
C GLY A 179 0.19 4.62 13.86
N TRP A 180 -1.03 4.94 13.45
CA TRP A 180 -1.46 6.31 13.22
C TRP A 180 -2.93 6.46 13.57
N ASN A 181 -3.27 7.47 14.37
CA ASN A 181 -4.65 7.80 14.74
C ASN A 181 -5.51 6.60 15.18
N GLY A 182 -4.90 5.65 15.91
CA GLY A 182 -5.57 4.47 16.44
C GLY A 182 -5.57 3.24 15.52
N ALA A 183 -5.25 3.36 14.24
CA ALA A 183 -5.08 2.24 13.32
C ALA A 183 -3.65 1.69 13.34
N ALA A 184 -3.51 0.37 13.12
CA ALA A 184 -2.23 -0.31 13.28
C ALA A 184 -1.27 -0.07 12.10
N TYR A 185 -1.73 -0.11 10.85
CA TYR A 185 -0.89 -0.09 9.66
C TYR A 185 0.30 -1.07 9.78
N PHE A 186 1.54 -0.57 9.66
CA PHE A 186 2.78 -1.36 9.83
C PHE A 186 3.29 -1.43 11.27
N LEU A 187 2.42 -1.24 12.27
CA LEU A 187 2.83 -1.30 13.69
C LEU A 187 3.56 -2.61 14.02
N TYR A 188 3.07 -3.72 13.48
CA TYR A 188 3.49 -5.07 13.82
C TYR A 188 4.46 -5.73 12.82
N ILE A 189 4.94 -5.05 11.78
CA ILE A 189 5.87 -5.67 10.82
C ILE A 189 7.21 -6.11 11.46
N ASN A 190 7.50 -5.64 12.67
CA ASN A 190 8.65 -6.12 13.43
C ASN A 190 8.51 -7.55 13.98
N GLN A 191 7.35 -8.19 13.81
CA GLN A 191 7.13 -9.60 14.12
C GLN A 191 7.46 -10.51 12.93
N LEU A 192 7.76 -9.93 11.78
CA LEU A 192 8.15 -10.69 10.59
C LEU A 192 9.58 -11.20 10.73
N GLU A 193 9.78 -12.43 10.29
CA GLU A 193 11.03 -13.16 10.32
C GLU A 193 11.34 -13.75 8.94
N PRO A 194 12.62 -14.05 8.62
CA PRO A 194 12.97 -14.71 7.37
C PRO A 194 12.13 -15.97 7.12
N GLY A 195 11.56 -16.08 5.92
CA GLY A 195 10.66 -17.15 5.51
C GLY A 195 9.17 -16.80 5.59
N ASP A 196 8.76 -15.75 6.32
CA ASP A 196 7.37 -15.30 6.33
C ASP A 196 6.93 -14.82 4.94
N THR A 197 5.64 -14.95 4.65
CA THR A 197 5.09 -14.60 3.34
C THR A 197 4.53 -13.18 3.35
N VAL A 198 4.84 -12.43 2.29
CA VAL A 198 4.26 -11.13 1.95
C VAL A 198 3.73 -11.23 0.52
N ILE A 199 2.47 -10.84 0.32
CA ILE A 199 1.77 -11.00 -0.95
C ILE A 199 1.35 -9.65 -1.47
N VAL A 200 1.57 -9.38 -2.75
CA VAL A 200 1.07 -8.22 -3.47
C VAL A 200 0.19 -8.72 -4.60
N THR A 201 -1.10 -8.40 -4.55
CA THR A 201 -2.03 -8.64 -5.65
C THR A 201 -2.25 -7.31 -6.38
N ASN A 202 -1.86 -7.23 -7.63
CA ASN A 202 -2.03 -6.06 -8.49
C ASN A 202 -3.08 -6.33 -9.58
N LEU A 203 -3.22 -5.44 -10.55
CA LEU A 203 -4.21 -5.55 -11.63
C LEU A 203 -4.01 -6.76 -12.55
N TRP A 204 -2.83 -7.40 -12.54
CA TRP A 204 -2.46 -8.44 -13.51
C TRP A 204 -2.11 -9.77 -12.86
N GLU A 205 -1.54 -9.73 -11.64
CA GLU A 205 -0.97 -10.93 -11.03
C GLU A 205 -0.90 -10.85 -9.50
N THR A 206 -0.66 -11.99 -8.89
CA THR A 206 -0.37 -12.12 -7.47
C THR A 206 1.10 -12.49 -7.26
N LEU A 207 1.88 -11.55 -6.78
CA LEU A 207 3.30 -11.70 -6.46
C LEU A 207 3.47 -12.20 -5.04
N ASN A 208 4.23 -13.29 -4.88
CA ASN A 208 4.48 -13.92 -3.59
C ASN A 208 5.94 -13.76 -3.18
N TYR A 209 6.18 -12.93 -2.17
CA TYR A 209 7.51 -12.67 -1.63
C TYR A 209 7.74 -13.44 -0.32
N LYS A 210 9.00 -13.70 -0.03
CA LYS A 210 9.45 -14.24 1.26
C LYS A 210 10.36 -13.24 1.96
N VAL A 211 10.08 -12.97 3.22
CA VAL A 211 11.00 -12.17 4.04
C VAL A 211 12.38 -12.81 4.02
N SER A 212 13.38 -12.04 3.63
CA SER A 212 14.78 -12.45 3.60
C SER A 212 15.60 -11.85 4.74
N GLU A 213 15.38 -10.57 5.04
CA GLU A 213 16.11 -9.81 6.06
C GLU A 213 15.25 -8.74 6.69
N VAL A 214 15.57 -8.37 7.92
CA VAL A 214 15.04 -7.19 8.58
C VAL A 214 16.19 -6.27 9.00
N ARG A 215 16.04 -4.96 8.80
CA ARG A 215 17.10 -3.99 9.07
C ARG A 215 16.55 -2.70 9.70
N VAL A 216 17.36 -2.08 10.54
CA VAL A 216 17.11 -0.73 11.06
C VAL A 216 18.16 0.21 10.49
N ILE A 217 17.70 1.30 9.87
CA ILE A 217 18.57 2.26 9.21
C ILE A 217 18.31 3.69 9.70
N SER A 218 19.25 4.58 9.39
CA SER A 218 19.04 6.04 9.47
C SER A 218 17.96 6.47 8.45
N PRO A 219 17.20 7.53 8.72
CA PRO A 219 16.21 8.05 7.76
C PRO A 219 16.82 8.48 6.41
N ASN A 220 18.11 8.83 6.40
CA ASN A 220 18.83 9.31 5.22
C ASN A 220 19.67 8.23 4.53
N ASP A 221 19.60 6.99 4.99
CA ASP A 221 20.31 5.85 4.40
C ASP A 221 19.52 5.30 3.22
N VAL A 222 19.56 6.03 2.10
CA VAL A 222 18.87 5.66 0.87
C VAL A 222 19.54 4.48 0.15
N GLU A 223 20.82 4.22 0.41
CA GLU A 223 21.55 3.12 -0.21
C GLU A 223 20.94 1.75 0.16
N ALA A 224 20.35 1.67 1.36
CA ALA A 224 19.73 0.45 1.85
C ALA A 224 18.51 0.00 1.03
N ILE A 225 17.89 0.89 0.27
CA ILE A 225 16.67 0.61 -0.52
C ILE A 225 16.88 0.72 -2.02
N LEU A 226 18.12 0.82 -2.48
CA LEU A 226 18.44 0.79 -3.91
C LEU A 226 18.10 -0.56 -4.54
N ILE A 227 17.80 -0.54 -5.83
CA ILE A 227 17.65 -1.73 -6.65
C ILE A 227 18.95 -2.52 -6.64
N GLN A 228 18.86 -3.83 -6.43
CA GLN A 228 19.99 -4.74 -6.49
C GLN A 228 19.96 -5.47 -7.84
N PRO A 229 21.01 -5.34 -8.68
CA PRO A 229 21.04 -5.98 -9.98
C PRO A 229 20.81 -7.49 -9.91
N GLY A 230 19.95 -8.01 -10.78
CA GLY A 230 19.59 -9.42 -10.85
C GLY A 230 18.59 -9.89 -9.82
N HIS A 231 18.05 -8.99 -8.97
CA HIS A 231 17.06 -9.35 -7.95
C HIS A 231 15.71 -8.70 -8.24
N GLU A 232 14.66 -9.37 -7.81
CA GLU A 232 13.32 -8.83 -7.65
C GLU A 232 13.05 -8.71 -6.16
N LEU A 233 12.83 -7.49 -5.67
CA LEU A 233 12.68 -7.21 -4.24
C LEU A 233 11.41 -6.41 -3.96
N LEU A 234 10.80 -6.73 -2.81
CA LEU A 234 9.80 -5.92 -2.16
C LEU A 234 10.34 -5.50 -0.79
N THR A 235 10.34 -4.21 -0.49
CA THR A 235 10.76 -3.68 0.80
C THR A 235 9.61 -3.00 1.51
N LEU A 236 9.26 -3.46 2.72
CA LEU A 236 8.32 -2.76 3.59
C LEU A 236 9.09 -1.76 4.46
N LEU A 237 8.65 -0.50 4.49
CA LEU A 237 9.31 0.58 5.22
C LEU A 237 8.37 1.25 6.20
N THR A 238 8.82 1.42 7.44
CA THR A 238 8.08 2.17 8.46
C THR A 238 9.00 2.93 9.41
N CYS A 239 8.43 3.86 10.19
CA CYS A 239 9.17 4.62 11.21
C CYS A 239 9.55 3.76 12.42
N ARG A 240 10.69 4.08 13.07
CA ARG A 240 11.12 3.48 14.33
C ARG A 240 11.75 4.55 15.25
N PRO A 241 11.51 4.49 16.59
CA PRO A 241 10.42 3.75 17.26
C PRO A 241 9.03 4.25 16.80
N PRO A 242 7.93 3.57 17.16
CA PRO A 242 6.59 4.10 16.94
C PRO A 242 6.44 5.49 17.55
N ALA A 243 5.67 6.38 16.92
CA ALA A 243 5.41 7.75 17.38
C ALA A 243 6.66 8.64 17.65
N SER A 244 7.82 8.30 17.07
CA SER A 244 9.09 9.01 17.31
C SER A 244 9.37 10.17 16.38
N GLY A 245 8.46 10.48 15.44
CA GLY A 245 8.74 11.42 14.34
C GLY A 245 9.76 10.90 13.33
N GLY A 246 9.99 9.57 13.30
CA GLY A 246 10.83 8.94 12.26
C GLY A 246 12.34 9.04 12.51
N LYS A 247 12.79 8.93 13.75
CA LYS A 247 14.23 8.93 14.10
C LYS A 247 15.05 7.86 13.37
N GLN A 248 14.42 6.72 13.08
CA GLN A 248 14.99 5.60 12.32
C GLN A 248 13.92 5.05 11.38
N ARG A 249 14.35 4.19 10.44
CA ARG A 249 13.46 3.37 9.61
C ARG A 249 13.63 1.91 9.96
N TYR A 250 12.54 1.18 9.96
CA TYR A 250 12.49 -0.27 10.05
C TYR A 250 12.14 -0.82 8.68
N LEU A 251 13.01 -1.67 8.14
CA LEU A 251 12.86 -2.29 6.83
C LEU A 251 12.65 -3.79 6.99
N VAL A 252 11.77 -4.33 6.15
CA VAL A 252 11.61 -5.76 5.93
C VAL A 252 11.84 -6.00 4.44
N PHE A 253 12.92 -6.69 4.10
CA PHE A 253 13.25 -7.07 2.73
C PHE A 253 12.63 -8.44 2.42
N CYS A 254 12.01 -8.54 1.25
CA CYS A 254 11.33 -9.73 0.79
C CYS A 254 11.79 -10.11 -0.61
#